data_dc7029472c50968be6d0f77a4822a27a
#
_entry.id   dc7029472c50968be6d0f77a4822a27a
#
_cell.length_a   1.000
_cell.length_b   1.000
_cell.length_c   1.000
_cell.angle_alpha   90.00
_cell.angle_beta   90.00
_cell.angle_gamma   90.00
#
_symmetry.space_group_name_H-M   'P 1'
#
loop_
_entity.id
_entity.type
_entity.pdbx_description
1 polymer ?
#
loop_
_entity_poly.entity_id
_entity_poly.type
_entity_poly.pdbx_seq_one_letter_code
_entity_poly.pdbx_strand_id
1 'polypeptide(L)'
;ILAITVALNSAELSSKIVSHGGLYSFAKETMGEAMGFVVGWLRAISYAIATSAVSLGFSSYLLTMIDLYSIHLEIVLAIGLILFAVFLNYVGIKLVAEIEELLVGLTTGGLLIFIIIAFIYGKWVPSRFTPLVPYGPFSIIQSASLAFFAYSGFNTVATLTPEIAEGRKNAPKAIILSLGISTLLYMLVVCGMLALMPWKLYTVTADPLLNALNFSRAPHFVDQIIGAVAIVATVTVTLSLIVAGSRTLLQMSEDELLPKTLGKKDSPKRAIILIGIIAIFSIFLGNVQYIALASNFGVIFSYAITGLAVYIVRKRNVEGPFNSPFYPYVQIISVILSFVVMLALGEQALYIGSVTIIAGIFLYVLEKEERTHLKK
;
A
#
# COMPACT_ATOMS: atom_id res chain seq x y z
N ILE A 1 9.79 -4.38 12.54
CA ILE A 1 10.61 -3.26 13.06
C ILE A 1 10.43 -2.04 12.15
N LEU A 2 10.75 -2.11 10.82
CA LEU A 2 10.63 -0.96 9.93
C LEU A 2 9.23 -0.31 9.98
N ALA A 3 8.15 -1.09 9.89
CA ALA A 3 6.80 -0.55 9.94
C ALA A 3 6.50 0.23 11.24
N ILE A 4 7.02 -0.25 12.38
CA ILE A 4 6.86 0.42 13.68
C ILE A 4 7.59 1.77 13.67
N THR A 5 8.85 1.81 13.20
CA THR A 5 9.61 3.08 13.16
C THR A 5 8.97 4.09 12.22
N VAL A 6 8.47 3.64 11.07
CA VAL A 6 7.74 4.49 10.12
C VAL A 6 6.41 4.98 10.70
N ALA A 7 5.66 4.13 11.41
CA ALA A 7 4.40 4.53 12.05
C ALA A 7 4.64 5.61 13.12
N LEU A 8 5.68 5.46 13.95
CA LEU A 8 6.04 6.46 14.95
C LEU A 8 6.45 7.80 14.31
N ASN A 9 7.21 7.75 13.22
CA ASN A 9 7.58 8.94 12.45
C ASN A 9 6.36 9.62 11.81
N SER A 10 5.49 8.83 11.16
CA SER A 10 4.26 9.34 10.53
C SER A 10 3.28 9.91 11.56
N ALA A 11 3.17 9.27 12.72
CA ALA A 11 2.38 9.74 13.85
C ALA A 11 2.87 11.09 14.36
N GLU A 12 4.18 11.26 14.53
CA GLU A 12 4.75 12.56 14.93
C GLU A 12 4.50 13.63 13.88
N LEU A 13 4.76 13.32 12.60
CA LEU A 13 4.54 14.27 11.52
C LEU A 13 3.07 14.68 11.38
N SER A 14 2.13 13.75 11.49
CA SER A 14 0.68 14.04 11.45
C SER A 14 0.22 14.92 12.61
N SER A 15 0.88 14.83 13.78
CA SER A 15 0.59 15.68 14.91
C SER A 15 1.07 17.12 14.75
N LYS A 16 2.09 17.34 13.89
CA LYS A 16 2.77 18.63 13.68
C LYS A 16 2.37 19.31 12.38
N ILE A 17 2.22 18.53 11.31
CA ILE A 17 1.88 18.99 9.97
C ILE A 17 0.50 18.43 9.61
N VAL A 18 -0.51 19.31 9.61
CA VAL A 18 -1.89 18.94 9.27
C VAL A 18 -2.14 19.25 7.79
N SER A 19 -2.27 18.21 6.97
CA SER A 19 -2.48 18.37 5.54
C SER A 19 -3.20 17.17 4.92
N HIS A 20 -3.86 17.37 3.78
CA HIS A 20 -4.50 16.30 3.00
C HIS A 20 -3.50 15.49 2.14
N GLY A 21 -2.28 15.97 1.99
CA GLY A 21 -1.25 15.32 1.15
C GLY A 21 -0.45 14.22 1.85
N GLY A 22 -0.60 14.04 3.17
CA GLY A 22 0.12 13.02 3.93
C GLY A 22 1.63 13.09 3.73
N LEU A 23 2.28 11.96 3.34
CA LEU A 23 3.73 11.87 3.17
C LEU A 23 4.28 12.83 2.12
N TYR A 24 3.52 13.11 1.06
CA TYR A 24 3.85 14.13 0.07
C TYR A 24 4.04 15.49 0.73
N SER A 25 3.05 15.93 1.52
CA SER A 25 3.10 17.22 2.21
C SER A 25 4.22 17.25 3.26
N PHE A 26 4.45 16.15 3.98
CA PHE A 26 5.56 16.07 4.93
C PHE A 26 6.91 16.32 4.24
N ALA A 27 7.14 15.69 3.09
CA ALA A 27 8.35 15.90 2.31
C ALA A 27 8.44 17.34 1.77
N LYS A 28 7.35 17.88 1.23
CA LYS A 28 7.29 19.24 0.68
C LYS A 28 7.58 20.30 1.74
N GLU A 29 6.93 20.24 2.90
CA GLU A 29 7.07 21.23 3.95
C GLU A 29 8.43 21.16 4.67
N THR A 30 9.03 19.98 4.73
CA THR A 30 10.32 19.81 5.42
C THR A 30 11.53 20.01 4.51
N MET A 31 11.48 19.50 3.28
CA MET A 31 12.61 19.43 2.34
C MET A 31 12.41 20.24 1.05
N GLY A 32 11.24 20.88 0.91
CA GLY A 32 10.94 21.74 -0.24
C GLY A 32 10.23 21.02 -1.41
N GLU A 33 9.86 21.81 -2.43
CA GLU A 33 9.01 21.38 -3.53
C GLU A 33 9.58 20.19 -4.34
N ALA A 34 10.88 20.18 -4.61
CA ALA A 34 11.49 19.12 -5.40
C ALA A 34 11.38 17.75 -4.73
N MET A 35 11.68 17.65 -3.43
CA MET A 35 11.53 16.39 -2.67
C MET A 35 10.06 16.03 -2.50
N GLY A 36 9.20 17.01 -2.24
CA GLY A 36 7.74 16.80 -2.23
C GLY A 36 7.27 16.20 -3.53
N PHE A 37 7.69 16.77 -4.68
CA PHE A 37 7.33 16.24 -5.98
C PHE A 37 7.76 14.78 -6.17
N VAL A 38 9.02 14.45 -5.89
CA VAL A 38 9.53 13.08 -6.02
C VAL A 38 8.73 12.09 -5.17
N VAL A 39 8.47 12.44 -3.89
CA VAL A 39 7.67 11.59 -2.99
C VAL A 39 6.23 11.45 -3.48
N GLY A 40 5.57 12.53 -3.86
CA GLY A 40 4.19 12.51 -4.36
C GLY A 40 4.05 11.71 -5.65
N TRP A 41 4.96 11.93 -6.60
CA TRP A 41 5.02 11.20 -7.87
C TRP A 41 5.22 9.70 -7.66
N LEU A 42 6.24 9.31 -6.89
CA LEU A 42 6.50 7.91 -6.56
C LEU A 42 5.31 7.25 -5.85
N ARG A 43 4.65 7.96 -4.94
CA ARG A 43 3.45 7.46 -4.24
C ARG A 43 2.29 7.24 -5.21
N ALA A 44 2.00 8.18 -6.09
CA ALA A 44 0.93 8.06 -7.07
C ALA A 44 1.14 6.88 -8.02
N ILE A 45 2.37 6.73 -8.55
CA ILE A 45 2.73 5.58 -9.40
C ILE A 45 2.68 4.27 -8.62
N SER A 46 3.17 4.23 -7.37
CA SER A 46 3.07 3.05 -6.51
C SER A 46 1.63 2.61 -6.28
N TYR A 47 0.70 3.53 -6.06
CA TYR A 47 -0.72 3.22 -5.93
C TYR A 47 -1.30 2.63 -7.23
N ALA A 48 -0.93 3.18 -8.39
CA ALA A 48 -1.35 2.65 -9.67
C ALA A 48 -0.82 1.23 -9.92
N ILE A 49 0.47 0.98 -9.65
CA ILE A 49 1.07 -0.36 -9.78
C ILE A 49 0.44 -1.33 -8.77
N ALA A 50 0.21 -0.90 -7.52
CA ALA A 50 -0.44 -1.75 -6.52
C ALA A 50 -1.87 -2.13 -6.93
N THR A 51 -2.60 -1.21 -7.58
CA THR A 51 -3.94 -1.47 -8.13
C THR A 51 -3.94 -2.67 -9.08
N SER A 52 -2.94 -2.80 -9.96
CA SER A 52 -2.84 -3.95 -10.87
C SER A 52 -2.55 -5.27 -10.14
N ALA A 53 -1.65 -5.27 -9.15
CA ALA A 53 -1.38 -6.47 -8.35
C ALA A 53 -2.63 -6.97 -7.62
N VAL A 54 -3.39 -6.05 -7.00
CA VAL A 54 -4.64 -6.40 -6.28
C VAL A 54 -5.71 -6.86 -7.24
N SER A 55 -5.82 -6.26 -8.43
CA SER A 55 -6.80 -6.67 -9.44
C SER A 55 -6.50 -8.05 -10.05
N LEU A 56 -5.23 -8.43 -10.17
CA LEU A 56 -4.84 -9.81 -10.49
C LEU A 56 -5.22 -10.76 -9.35
N GLY A 57 -5.07 -10.34 -8.09
CA GLY A 57 -5.56 -11.11 -6.94
C GLY A 57 -7.07 -11.37 -7.01
N PHE A 58 -7.86 -10.36 -7.32
CA PHE A 58 -9.30 -10.50 -7.56
C PHE A 58 -9.60 -11.57 -8.60
N SER A 59 -8.96 -11.47 -9.76
CA SER A 59 -9.17 -12.40 -10.86
C SER A 59 -8.80 -13.83 -10.50
N SER A 60 -7.67 -14.01 -9.83
CA SER A 60 -7.19 -15.33 -9.40
C SER A 60 -8.17 -15.97 -8.40
N TYR A 61 -8.61 -15.25 -7.36
CA TYR A 61 -9.61 -15.75 -6.42
C TYR A 61 -10.93 -16.13 -7.13
N LEU A 62 -11.40 -15.28 -8.05
CA LEU A 62 -12.64 -15.56 -8.79
C LEU A 62 -12.51 -16.81 -9.66
N LEU A 63 -11.40 -16.95 -10.41
CA LEU A 63 -11.18 -18.10 -11.30
C LEU A 63 -10.98 -19.40 -10.51
N THR A 64 -10.27 -19.35 -9.38
CA THR A 64 -10.10 -20.51 -8.49
C THR A 64 -11.44 -20.99 -7.92
N MET A 65 -12.35 -20.07 -7.56
CA MET A 65 -13.67 -20.44 -7.05
C MET A 65 -14.57 -21.14 -8.07
N ILE A 66 -14.34 -20.94 -9.36
CA ILE A 66 -15.10 -21.58 -10.45
C ILE A 66 -14.30 -22.67 -11.18
N ASP A 67 -13.16 -23.10 -10.59
CA ASP A 67 -12.25 -24.11 -11.14
C ASP A 67 -11.80 -23.84 -12.59
N LEU A 68 -11.62 -22.57 -12.95
CA LEU A 68 -11.23 -22.15 -14.29
C LEU A 68 -9.84 -21.50 -14.27
N TYR A 69 -8.88 -22.10 -14.97
CA TYR A 69 -7.51 -21.62 -15.05
C TYR A 69 -7.20 -21.09 -16.44
N SER A 70 -7.13 -19.76 -16.59
CA SER A 70 -6.76 -19.11 -17.86
C SER A 70 -6.10 -17.77 -17.59
N ILE A 71 -4.83 -17.64 -17.99
CA ILE A 71 -4.07 -16.39 -17.86
C ILE A 71 -4.71 -15.23 -18.64
N HIS A 72 -5.29 -15.51 -19.80
CA HIS A 72 -5.96 -14.48 -20.61
C HIS A 72 -7.21 -13.96 -19.89
N LEU A 73 -7.99 -14.85 -19.29
CA LEU A 73 -9.19 -14.47 -18.56
C LEU A 73 -8.84 -13.74 -17.26
N GLU A 74 -7.76 -14.14 -16.59
CA GLU A 74 -7.22 -13.45 -15.41
C GLU A 74 -6.91 -11.98 -15.73
N ILE A 75 -6.19 -11.71 -16.83
CA ILE A 75 -5.87 -10.35 -17.28
C ILE A 75 -7.15 -9.57 -17.65
N VAL A 76 -8.07 -10.18 -18.37
CA VAL A 76 -9.33 -9.52 -18.77
C VAL A 76 -10.17 -9.13 -17.56
N LEU A 77 -10.29 -10.02 -16.58
CA LEU A 77 -11.04 -9.76 -15.34
C LEU A 77 -10.35 -8.69 -14.50
N ALA A 78 -9.01 -8.68 -14.42
CA ALA A 78 -8.26 -7.64 -13.72
C ALA A 78 -8.47 -6.27 -14.36
N ILE A 79 -8.40 -6.17 -15.70
CA ILE A 79 -8.71 -4.93 -16.43
C ILE A 79 -10.16 -4.52 -16.19
N GLY A 80 -11.09 -5.46 -16.22
CA GLY A 80 -12.51 -5.21 -15.94
C GLY A 80 -12.73 -4.61 -14.56
N LEU A 81 -12.06 -5.13 -13.52
CA LEU A 81 -12.13 -4.56 -12.17
C LEU A 81 -11.53 -3.16 -12.12
N ILE A 82 -10.37 -2.91 -12.75
CA ILE A 82 -9.77 -1.56 -12.79
C ILE A 82 -10.72 -0.57 -13.44
N LEU A 83 -11.30 -0.91 -14.60
CA LEU A 83 -12.26 -0.05 -15.30
C LEU A 83 -13.51 0.22 -14.46
N PHE A 84 -14.04 -0.81 -13.80
CA PHE A 84 -15.17 -0.68 -12.87
C PHE A 84 -14.84 0.26 -11.70
N ALA A 85 -13.67 0.09 -11.09
CA ALA A 85 -13.23 0.93 -9.99
C ALA A 85 -12.97 2.37 -10.44
N VAL A 86 -12.39 2.59 -11.62
CA VAL A 86 -12.25 3.93 -12.24
C VAL A 86 -13.61 4.56 -12.45
N PHE A 87 -14.59 3.82 -12.99
CA PHE A 87 -15.94 4.31 -13.22
C PHE A 87 -16.63 4.72 -11.92
N LEU A 88 -16.60 3.88 -10.87
CA LEU A 88 -17.19 4.22 -9.58
C LEU A 88 -16.57 5.47 -8.95
N ASN A 89 -15.25 5.57 -8.98
CA ASN A 89 -14.53 6.75 -8.47
C ASN A 89 -14.84 8.01 -9.30
N TYR A 90 -15.04 7.86 -10.61
CA TYR A 90 -15.40 8.96 -11.50
C TYR A 90 -16.80 9.51 -11.26
N VAL A 91 -17.75 8.63 -10.93
CA VAL A 91 -19.16 8.99 -10.64
C VAL A 91 -19.28 9.70 -9.29
N GLY A 92 -18.56 9.24 -8.27
CA GLY A 92 -18.57 9.94 -6.99
C GLY A 92 -17.89 9.22 -5.83
N ILE A 93 -16.99 9.94 -5.19
CA ILE A 93 -16.19 9.44 -4.05
C ILE A 93 -17.05 9.13 -2.81
N LYS A 94 -18.18 9.83 -2.60
CA LYS A 94 -19.06 9.60 -1.43
C LYS A 94 -19.64 8.18 -1.42
N LEU A 95 -20.10 7.69 -2.56
CA LEU A 95 -20.64 6.33 -2.68
C LEU A 95 -19.57 5.27 -2.36
N VAL A 96 -18.32 5.53 -2.76
CA VAL A 96 -17.19 4.63 -2.48
C VAL A 96 -16.93 4.56 -0.99
N ALA A 97 -16.93 5.68 -0.26
CA ALA A 97 -16.64 5.72 1.17
C ALA A 97 -17.71 4.97 2.02
N GLU A 98 -19.00 5.12 1.69
CA GLU A 98 -20.08 4.41 2.38
C GLU A 98 -20.01 2.89 2.19
N ILE A 99 -19.65 2.44 0.98
CA ILE A 99 -19.47 1.03 0.68
C ILE A 99 -18.21 0.48 1.37
N GLU A 100 -17.12 1.26 1.41
CA GLU A 100 -15.85 0.83 1.99
C GLU A 100 -15.97 0.40 3.46
N GLU A 101 -16.70 1.15 4.28
CA GLU A 101 -16.86 0.84 5.72
C GLU A 101 -17.47 -0.56 5.91
N LEU A 102 -18.55 -0.86 5.18
CA LEU A 102 -19.19 -2.19 5.21
C LEU A 102 -18.23 -3.28 4.73
N LEU A 103 -17.53 -3.03 3.62
CA LEU A 103 -16.63 -4.02 3.00
C LEU A 103 -15.40 -4.30 3.89
N VAL A 104 -14.86 -3.30 4.59
CA VAL A 104 -13.79 -3.47 5.59
C VAL A 104 -14.26 -4.36 6.75
N GLY A 105 -15.49 -4.15 7.22
CA GLY A 105 -16.09 -5.02 8.24
C GLY A 105 -16.17 -6.48 7.77
N LEU A 106 -16.66 -6.72 6.56
CA LEU A 106 -16.73 -8.06 5.95
C LEU A 106 -15.34 -8.69 5.78
N THR A 107 -14.37 -7.93 5.31
CA THR A 107 -12.99 -8.41 5.12
C THR A 107 -12.35 -8.81 6.45
N THR A 108 -12.49 -7.97 7.47
CA THR A 108 -11.95 -8.25 8.80
C THR A 108 -12.63 -9.49 9.42
N GLY A 109 -13.95 -9.57 9.30
CA GLY A 109 -14.72 -10.74 9.71
C GLY A 109 -14.28 -12.02 9.02
N GLY A 110 -14.05 -11.97 7.71
CA GLY A 110 -13.54 -13.11 6.93
C GLY A 110 -12.14 -13.56 7.34
N LEU A 111 -11.23 -12.63 7.61
CA LEU A 111 -9.90 -12.96 8.14
C LEU A 111 -10.00 -13.63 9.52
N LEU A 112 -10.88 -13.17 10.40
CA LEU A 112 -11.13 -13.81 11.69
C LEU A 112 -11.70 -15.23 11.52
N ILE A 113 -12.64 -15.42 10.59
CA ILE A 113 -13.16 -16.75 10.23
C ILE A 113 -12.02 -17.66 9.75
N PHE A 114 -11.17 -17.15 8.83
CA PHE A 114 -10.01 -17.91 8.35
C PHE A 114 -9.09 -18.33 9.50
N ILE A 115 -8.78 -17.42 10.43
CA ILE A 115 -7.94 -17.71 11.61
C ILE A 115 -8.58 -18.80 12.47
N ILE A 116 -9.90 -18.73 12.73
CA ILE A 116 -10.62 -19.74 13.51
C ILE A 116 -10.57 -21.10 12.81
N ILE A 117 -10.82 -21.16 11.51
CA ILE A 117 -10.75 -22.38 10.71
C ILE A 117 -9.33 -22.96 10.71
N ALA A 118 -8.32 -22.10 10.54
CA ALA A 118 -6.93 -22.53 10.61
C ALA A 118 -6.55 -23.08 12.00
N PHE A 119 -7.13 -22.53 13.07
CA PHE A 119 -6.93 -23.05 14.41
C PHE A 119 -7.56 -24.45 14.61
N ILE A 120 -8.74 -24.68 14.05
CA ILE A 120 -9.49 -25.94 14.17
C ILE A 120 -8.87 -27.04 13.29
N TYR A 121 -8.57 -26.74 12.02
CA TYR A 121 -8.17 -27.74 11.02
C TYR A 121 -6.65 -27.77 10.76
N GLY A 122 -5.90 -26.81 11.28
CA GLY A 122 -4.46 -26.72 11.11
C GLY A 122 -3.69 -27.72 11.96
N LYS A 123 -2.54 -28.14 11.45
CA LYS A 123 -1.60 -29.00 12.20
C LYS A 123 -0.57 -28.10 12.92
N TRP A 124 -0.82 -27.82 14.18
CA TRP A 124 0.02 -26.98 15.04
C TRP A 124 1.18 -27.78 15.64
N VAL A 125 2.06 -28.27 14.77
CA VAL A 125 3.24 -29.03 15.13
C VAL A 125 4.51 -28.29 14.75
N PRO A 126 5.61 -28.40 15.53
CA PRO A 126 6.85 -27.66 15.27
C PRO A 126 7.38 -27.82 13.85
N SER A 127 7.21 -28.98 13.23
CA SER A 127 7.68 -29.27 11.88
C SER A 127 7.03 -28.38 10.78
N ARG A 128 5.89 -27.77 11.06
CA ARG A 128 5.24 -26.81 10.15
C ARG A 128 5.94 -25.45 10.15
N PHE A 129 6.59 -25.11 11.25
CA PHE A 129 7.20 -23.81 11.50
C PHE A 129 8.73 -23.85 11.44
N THR A 130 9.32 -25.03 11.21
CA THR A 130 10.77 -25.20 11.13
C THR A 130 11.20 -25.72 9.76
N PRO A 131 12.40 -25.32 9.29
CA PRO A 131 13.32 -24.35 9.88
C PRO A 131 12.79 -22.91 9.76
N LEU A 132 13.11 -22.06 10.75
CA LEU A 132 12.64 -20.64 10.75
C LEU A 132 13.23 -19.82 9.59
N VAL A 133 14.42 -20.18 9.12
CA VAL A 133 15.14 -19.46 8.06
C VAL A 133 15.68 -20.46 7.04
N PRO A 134 14.81 -21.08 6.20
CA PRO A 134 15.21 -22.16 5.29
C PRO A 134 16.18 -21.72 4.19
N TYR A 135 16.17 -20.44 3.80
CA TYR A 135 16.97 -19.89 2.70
C TYR A 135 18.06 -18.92 3.18
N GLY A 136 18.42 -18.98 4.48
CA GLY A 136 19.44 -18.13 5.07
C GLY A 136 18.93 -16.74 5.49
N PRO A 137 19.73 -16.00 6.30
CA PRO A 137 19.28 -14.74 6.94
C PRO A 137 18.84 -13.65 5.97
N PHE A 138 19.44 -13.56 4.79
CA PHE A 138 19.10 -12.56 3.78
C PHE A 138 17.67 -12.72 3.25
N SER A 139 17.14 -13.96 3.23
CA SER A 139 15.76 -14.24 2.83
C SER A 139 14.71 -13.55 3.71
N ILE A 140 15.04 -13.24 4.97
CA ILE A 140 14.16 -12.48 5.88
C ILE A 140 13.96 -11.06 5.32
N ILE A 141 15.02 -10.43 4.83
CA ILE A 141 14.96 -9.06 4.30
C ILE A 141 14.21 -9.06 2.97
N GLN A 142 14.46 -10.06 2.11
CA GLN A 142 13.73 -10.23 0.85
C GLN A 142 12.23 -10.48 1.10
N SER A 143 11.88 -11.36 2.03
CA SER A 143 10.49 -11.60 2.41
C SER A 143 9.84 -10.35 3.00
N ALA A 144 10.57 -9.60 3.84
CA ALA A 144 10.10 -8.34 4.38
C ALA A 144 9.83 -7.32 3.26
N SER A 145 10.69 -7.23 2.23
CA SER A 145 10.50 -6.30 1.13
C SER A 145 9.21 -6.57 0.34
N LEU A 146 8.82 -7.83 0.15
CA LEU A 146 7.53 -8.21 -0.43
C LEU A 146 6.38 -7.98 0.55
N ALA A 147 6.54 -8.37 1.83
CA ALA A 147 5.51 -8.23 2.85
C ALA A 147 5.11 -6.76 3.10
N PHE A 148 5.97 -5.79 2.78
CA PHE A 148 5.63 -4.37 2.84
C PHE A 148 4.47 -3.98 1.92
N PHE A 149 4.16 -4.76 0.91
CA PHE A 149 2.94 -4.58 0.12
C PHE A 149 1.69 -4.60 1.01
N ALA A 150 1.60 -5.55 1.93
CA ALA A 150 0.48 -5.66 2.88
C ALA A 150 0.45 -4.50 3.92
N TYR A 151 1.59 -3.88 4.21
CA TYR A 151 1.69 -2.72 5.10
C TYR A 151 1.54 -1.37 4.39
N SER A 152 1.35 -1.36 3.08
CA SER A 152 1.13 -0.13 2.33
C SER A 152 -0.26 0.43 2.64
N GLY A 153 -0.34 1.51 3.41
CA GLY A 153 -1.63 2.18 3.66
C GLY A 153 -1.87 2.64 5.09
N PHE A 154 -1.28 2.04 6.12
CA PHE A 154 -1.51 2.46 7.50
C PHE A 154 -1.24 3.96 7.74
N ASN A 155 -0.33 4.54 7.01
CA ASN A 155 0.03 5.95 7.07
C ASN A 155 -0.88 6.86 6.22
N THR A 156 -1.82 6.30 5.45
CA THR A 156 -2.83 7.09 4.73
C THR A 156 -3.76 7.84 5.71
N VAL A 157 -3.90 7.34 6.95
CA VAL A 157 -4.57 8.07 8.04
C VAL A 157 -4.02 9.49 8.21
N ALA A 158 -2.74 9.71 7.92
CA ALA A 158 -2.14 11.05 7.98
C ALA A 158 -2.79 12.04 6.98
N THR A 159 -3.32 11.58 5.85
CA THR A 159 -4.04 12.43 4.88
C THR A 159 -5.42 12.85 5.39
N LEU A 160 -5.98 12.10 6.33
CA LEU A 160 -7.28 12.34 6.94
C LEU A 160 -7.18 13.20 8.20
N THR A 161 -5.99 13.57 8.65
CA THR A 161 -5.78 14.38 9.86
C THR A 161 -6.67 15.63 9.92
N PRO A 162 -6.88 16.40 8.82
CA PRO A 162 -7.77 17.56 8.83
C PRO A 162 -9.25 17.21 9.05
N GLU A 163 -9.66 15.99 8.72
CA GLU A 163 -11.07 15.53 8.79
C GLU A 163 -11.36 14.82 10.13
N ILE A 164 -10.33 14.42 10.88
CA ILE A 164 -10.46 13.73 12.16
C ILE A 164 -10.70 14.75 13.28
N ALA A 165 -11.70 14.49 14.14
CA ALA A 165 -11.92 15.28 15.35
C ALA A 165 -10.65 15.27 16.23
N GLU A 166 -10.17 16.46 16.62
CA GLU A 166 -8.86 16.65 17.28
C GLU A 166 -7.73 15.94 16.55
N GLY A 167 -7.66 16.10 15.22
CA GLY A 167 -6.78 15.31 14.34
C GLY A 167 -5.33 15.24 14.77
N ARG A 168 -4.75 16.36 15.28
CA ARG A 168 -3.38 16.37 15.80
C ARG A 168 -3.13 15.37 16.94
N LYS A 169 -4.16 15.05 17.75
CA LYS A 169 -4.07 14.08 18.86
C LYS A 169 -4.49 12.68 18.45
N ASN A 170 -5.52 12.58 17.62
CA ASN A 170 -6.15 11.29 17.29
C ASN A 170 -5.54 10.60 16.07
N ALA A 171 -5.06 11.33 15.05
CA ALA A 171 -4.38 10.72 13.91
C ALA A 171 -3.13 9.91 14.31
N PRO A 172 -2.24 10.38 15.20
CA PRO A 172 -1.13 9.58 15.71
C PRO A 172 -1.57 8.25 16.34
N LYS A 173 -2.62 8.29 17.16
CA LYS A 173 -3.16 7.08 17.80
C LYS A 173 -3.73 6.12 16.76
N ALA A 174 -4.49 6.63 15.79
CA ALA A 174 -5.07 5.83 14.72
C ALA A 174 -3.99 5.16 13.85
N ILE A 175 -2.90 5.85 13.51
CA ILE A 175 -1.76 5.29 12.77
C ILE A 175 -1.13 4.12 13.53
N ILE A 176 -0.83 4.32 14.82
CA ILE A 176 -0.18 3.29 15.65
C ILE A 176 -1.12 2.11 15.87
N LEU A 177 -2.39 2.38 16.16
CA LEU A 177 -3.38 1.33 16.43
C LEU A 177 -3.69 0.50 15.17
N SER A 178 -3.85 1.14 14.00
CA SER A 178 -4.07 0.45 12.73
C SER A 178 -2.90 -0.46 12.37
N LEU A 179 -1.65 -0.01 12.55
CA LEU A 179 -0.49 -0.86 12.37
C LEU A 179 -0.48 -2.05 13.34
N GLY A 180 -0.78 -1.82 14.62
CA GLY A 180 -0.79 -2.87 15.65
C GLY A 180 -1.81 -3.96 15.33
N ILE A 181 -3.05 -3.57 15.03
CA ILE A 181 -4.14 -4.50 14.69
C ILE A 181 -3.80 -5.27 13.40
N SER A 182 -3.37 -4.57 12.35
CA SER A 182 -3.00 -5.22 11.08
C SER A 182 -1.86 -6.19 11.25
N THR A 183 -0.81 -5.83 12.01
CA THR A 183 0.32 -6.73 12.28
C THR A 183 -0.12 -7.99 13.00
N LEU A 184 -0.98 -7.87 14.02
CA LEU A 184 -1.51 -9.02 14.75
C LEU A 184 -2.31 -9.94 13.82
N LEU A 185 -3.23 -9.38 13.01
CA LEU A 185 -4.02 -10.15 12.06
C LEU A 185 -3.14 -10.85 11.03
N TYR A 186 -2.15 -10.16 10.45
CA TYR A 186 -1.24 -10.76 9.47
C TYR A 186 -0.43 -11.90 10.06
N MET A 187 0.09 -11.74 11.28
CA MET A 187 0.81 -12.82 11.97
C MET A 187 -0.08 -14.04 12.19
N LEU A 188 -1.32 -13.83 12.66
CA LEU A 188 -2.26 -14.93 12.88
C LEU A 188 -2.64 -15.65 11.58
N VAL A 189 -2.89 -14.89 10.50
CA VAL A 189 -3.19 -15.46 9.17
C VAL A 189 -2.02 -16.28 8.65
N VAL A 190 -0.78 -15.76 8.69
CA VAL A 190 0.41 -16.48 8.21
C VAL A 190 0.68 -17.72 9.04
N CYS A 191 0.54 -17.65 10.37
CA CYS A 191 0.64 -18.82 11.23
C CYS A 191 -0.43 -19.87 10.89
N GLY A 192 -1.66 -19.43 10.66
CA GLY A 192 -2.76 -20.28 10.20
C GLY A 192 -2.47 -20.97 8.86
N MET A 193 -1.97 -20.21 7.87
CA MET A 193 -1.56 -20.75 6.58
C MET A 193 -0.51 -21.86 6.74
N LEU A 194 0.54 -21.61 7.53
CA LEU A 194 1.59 -22.62 7.80
C LEU A 194 1.05 -23.85 8.54
N ALA A 195 0.09 -23.69 9.44
CA ALA A 195 -0.57 -24.80 10.10
C ALA A 195 -1.42 -25.63 9.14
N LEU A 196 -2.13 -25.00 8.18
CA LEU A 196 -2.96 -25.66 7.17
C LEU A 196 -2.12 -26.41 6.13
N MET A 197 -1.09 -25.76 5.56
CA MET A 197 -0.26 -26.31 4.48
C MET A 197 1.24 -26.17 4.78
N PRO A 198 2.10 -27.18 4.48
CA PRO A 198 3.55 -27.06 4.63
C PRO A 198 4.11 -25.93 3.78
N TRP A 199 5.03 -25.14 4.36
CA TRP A 199 5.64 -24.00 3.68
C TRP A 199 6.29 -24.34 2.31
N LYS A 200 6.81 -25.58 2.15
CA LYS A 200 7.44 -26.06 0.90
C LYS A 200 6.46 -26.19 -0.27
N LEU A 201 5.17 -26.28 -0.01
CA LEU A 201 4.15 -26.45 -1.03
C LEU A 201 3.55 -25.12 -1.52
N TYR A 202 3.87 -24.01 -0.85
CA TYR A 202 3.47 -22.69 -1.32
C TYR A 202 4.26 -22.30 -2.58
N THR A 203 3.55 -21.94 -3.62
CA THR A 203 4.06 -21.37 -4.85
C THR A 203 3.66 -19.89 -4.93
N VAL A 204 4.22 -19.16 -5.89
CA VAL A 204 3.81 -17.77 -6.15
C VAL A 204 2.46 -17.78 -6.83
N THR A 205 1.40 -17.57 -6.06
CA THR A 205 0.02 -17.43 -6.53
C THR A 205 -0.60 -16.17 -5.96
N ALA A 206 -1.67 -15.69 -6.60
CA ALA A 206 -2.39 -14.52 -6.13
C ALA A 206 -3.54 -14.87 -5.15
N ASP A 207 -3.78 -16.15 -4.88
CA ASP A 207 -4.86 -16.71 -4.05
C ASP A 207 -4.39 -17.66 -2.93
N PRO A 208 -3.36 -17.31 -2.14
CA PRO A 208 -2.69 -18.23 -1.22
C PRO A 208 -3.59 -18.77 -0.10
N LEU A 209 -4.64 -18.05 0.31
CA LEU A 209 -5.56 -18.50 1.35
C LEU A 209 -6.40 -19.70 0.87
N LEU A 210 -6.91 -19.66 -0.36
CA LEU A 210 -7.66 -20.79 -0.94
C LEU A 210 -6.76 -22.01 -1.12
N ASN A 211 -5.51 -21.82 -1.57
CA ASN A 211 -4.57 -22.93 -1.70
C ASN A 211 -4.30 -23.62 -0.35
N ALA A 212 -4.19 -22.86 0.74
CA ALA A 212 -4.02 -23.43 2.07
C ALA A 212 -5.26 -24.20 2.54
N LEU A 213 -6.45 -23.68 2.30
CA LEU A 213 -7.72 -24.32 2.64
C LEU A 213 -7.94 -25.59 1.82
N ASN A 214 -7.79 -25.55 0.50
CA ASN A 214 -7.93 -26.68 -0.40
C ASN A 214 -6.98 -27.85 -0.05
N PHE A 215 -5.78 -27.53 0.46
CA PHE A 215 -4.85 -28.54 0.95
C PHE A 215 -5.28 -29.14 2.30
N SER A 216 -6.07 -28.42 3.07
CA SER A 216 -6.52 -28.83 4.41
C SER A 216 -7.70 -29.79 4.34
N ARG A 217 -8.15 -30.27 5.49
CA ARG A 217 -9.40 -31.03 5.62
C ARG A 217 -10.59 -30.12 6.00
N ALA A 218 -10.48 -28.83 5.76
CA ALA A 218 -11.58 -27.90 6.02
C ALA A 218 -12.77 -28.22 5.09
N PRO A 219 -14.00 -28.03 5.56
CA PRO A 219 -15.19 -28.23 4.74
C PRO A 219 -15.19 -27.32 3.51
N HIS A 220 -15.56 -27.84 2.35
CA HIS A 220 -15.52 -27.11 1.08
C HIS A 220 -16.33 -25.79 1.06
N PHE A 221 -17.40 -25.68 1.85
CA PHE A 221 -18.15 -24.42 1.94
C PHE A 221 -17.31 -23.26 2.54
N VAL A 222 -16.25 -23.59 3.31
CA VAL A 222 -15.34 -22.59 3.88
C VAL A 222 -14.53 -21.91 2.78
N ASP A 223 -14.09 -22.66 1.77
CA ASP A 223 -13.35 -22.14 0.62
C ASP A 223 -14.18 -21.10 -0.13
N GLN A 224 -15.48 -21.38 -0.26
CA GLN A 224 -16.45 -20.48 -0.89
C GLN A 224 -16.60 -19.17 -0.10
N ILE A 225 -16.73 -19.24 1.24
CA ILE A 225 -16.85 -18.08 2.10
C ILE A 225 -15.57 -17.23 2.04
N ILE A 226 -14.42 -17.86 2.24
CA ILE A 226 -13.13 -17.15 2.25
C ILE A 226 -12.80 -16.58 0.87
N GLY A 227 -13.10 -17.30 -0.20
CA GLY A 227 -12.95 -16.81 -1.57
C GLY A 227 -13.83 -15.58 -1.84
N ALA A 228 -15.10 -15.63 -1.45
CA ALA A 228 -16.00 -14.48 -1.58
C ALA A 228 -15.51 -13.26 -0.78
N VAL A 229 -15.03 -13.46 0.45
CA VAL A 229 -14.44 -12.39 1.27
C VAL A 229 -13.19 -11.82 0.62
N ALA A 230 -12.31 -12.67 0.07
CA ALA A 230 -11.10 -12.22 -0.63
C ALA A 230 -11.43 -11.41 -1.89
N ILE A 231 -12.46 -11.79 -2.64
CA ILE A 231 -12.97 -11.01 -3.78
C ILE A 231 -13.46 -9.64 -3.30
N VAL A 232 -14.26 -9.58 -2.26
CA VAL A 232 -14.73 -8.32 -1.67
C VAL A 232 -13.56 -7.45 -1.20
N ALA A 233 -12.58 -8.04 -0.52
CA ALA A 233 -11.38 -7.34 -0.05
C ALA A 233 -10.59 -6.72 -1.20
N THR A 234 -10.37 -7.47 -2.28
CA THR A 234 -9.60 -6.98 -3.43
C THR A 234 -10.34 -5.88 -4.20
N VAL A 235 -11.67 -5.96 -4.33
CA VAL A 235 -12.49 -4.88 -4.88
C VAL A 235 -12.34 -3.60 -4.04
N THR A 236 -12.49 -3.71 -2.71
CA THR A 236 -12.37 -2.59 -1.77
C THR A 236 -11.01 -1.92 -1.89
N VAL A 237 -9.92 -2.71 -1.85
CA VAL A 237 -8.55 -2.18 -1.94
C VAL A 237 -8.30 -1.53 -3.30
N THR A 238 -8.81 -2.10 -4.40
CA THR A 238 -8.69 -1.50 -5.74
C THR A 238 -9.35 -0.13 -5.79
N LEU A 239 -10.55 0.03 -5.23
CA LEU A 239 -11.23 1.33 -5.11
C LEU A 239 -10.39 2.34 -4.32
N SER A 240 -9.93 1.96 -3.14
CA SER A 240 -9.13 2.81 -2.25
C SER A 240 -7.80 3.25 -2.86
N LEU A 241 -7.10 2.37 -3.57
CA LEU A 241 -5.82 2.69 -4.22
C LEU A 241 -5.98 3.72 -5.33
N ILE A 242 -7.06 3.64 -6.14
CA ILE A 242 -7.37 4.64 -7.16
C ILE A 242 -7.69 5.99 -6.52
N VAL A 243 -8.45 6.02 -5.42
CA VAL A 243 -8.71 7.24 -4.63
C VAL A 243 -7.40 7.83 -4.13
N ALA A 244 -6.57 7.03 -3.48
CA ALA A 244 -5.31 7.50 -2.88
C ALA A 244 -4.36 8.07 -3.94
N GLY A 245 -4.19 7.38 -5.07
CA GLY A 245 -3.35 7.83 -6.17
C GLY A 245 -3.87 9.13 -6.81
N SER A 246 -5.16 9.18 -7.11
CA SER A 246 -5.77 10.36 -7.75
C SER A 246 -5.78 11.58 -6.83
N ARG A 247 -6.02 11.42 -5.52
CA ARG A 247 -5.92 12.51 -4.54
C ARG A 247 -4.49 13.03 -4.38
N THR A 248 -3.49 12.14 -4.43
CA THR A 248 -2.08 12.55 -4.40
C THR A 248 -1.74 13.44 -5.61
N LEU A 249 -2.14 13.02 -6.82
CA LEU A 249 -1.93 13.82 -8.04
C LEU A 249 -2.72 15.14 -8.00
N LEU A 250 -3.94 15.13 -7.48
CA LEU A 250 -4.75 16.32 -7.30
C LEU A 250 -4.06 17.32 -6.38
N GLN A 251 -3.59 16.88 -5.20
CA GLN A 251 -2.89 17.74 -4.25
C GLN A 251 -1.62 18.33 -4.86
N MET A 252 -0.85 17.54 -5.63
CA MET A 252 0.32 18.06 -6.35
C MET A 252 -0.05 19.09 -7.40
N SER A 253 -1.22 18.95 -8.06
CA SER A 253 -1.74 19.92 -9.04
C SER A 253 -2.25 21.20 -8.36
N GLU A 254 -2.90 21.11 -7.21
CA GLU A 254 -3.32 22.26 -6.39
C GLU A 254 -2.12 23.05 -5.88
N ASP A 255 -1.05 22.37 -5.55
CA ASP A 255 0.24 22.94 -5.14
C ASP A 255 1.07 23.48 -6.32
N GLU A 256 0.48 23.50 -7.52
CA GLU A 256 1.11 23.95 -8.77
C GLU A 256 2.33 23.11 -9.21
N LEU A 257 2.52 21.92 -8.67
CA LEU A 257 3.64 21.03 -9.03
C LEU A 257 3.32 20.16 -10.26
N LEU A 258 2.05 20.02 -10.61
CA LEU A 258 1.55 19.33 -11.81
C LEU A 258 0.52 20.23 -12.53
N PRO A 259 0.22 19.94 -13.81
CA PRO A 259 -0.73 20.73 -14.58
C PRO A 259 -2.09 20.87 -13.87
N LYS A 260 -2.64 22.08 -13.80
CA LYS A 260 -3.97 22.37 -13.22
C LYS A 260 -5.11 21.62 -13.95
N THR A 261 -4.80 21.02 -15.08
CA THR A 261 -5.74 20.22 -15.86
C THR A 261 -6.06 18.87 -15.26
N LEU A 262 -5.24 18.35 -14.31
CA LEU A 262 -5.45 17.03 -13.69
C LEU A 262 -6.70 16.95 -12.83
N GLY A 263 -7.19 18.07 -12.32
CA GLY A 263 -8.47 18.10 -11.62
C GLY A 263 -8.80 19.47 -11.06
N LYS A 264 -10.09 19.67 -10.77
CA LYS A 264 -10.59 20.77 -9.94
C LYS A 264 -10.77 20.21 -8.52
N LYS A 265 -10.70 21.08 -7.51
CA LYS A 265 -10.76 20.74 -6.08
C LYS A 265 -11.82 19.70 -5.69
N ASP A 266 -12.95 19.67 -6.38
CA ASP A 266 -14.08 18.78 -6.06
C ASP A 266 -14.19 17.55 -6.98
N SER A 267 -13.33 17.41 -8.00
CA SER A 267 -13.44 16.30 -8.95
C SER A 267 -12.12 15.95 -9.66
N PRO A 268 -11.34 14.99 -9.11
CA PRO A 268 -10.07 14.58 -9.70
C PRO A 268 -10.23 13.64 -10.91
N LYS A 269 -11.24 13.87 -11.77
CA LYS A 269 -11.64 12.94 -12.84
C LYS A 269 -10.49 12.54 -13.76
N ARG A 270 -9.64 13.50 -14.16
CA ARG A 270 -8.49 13.20 -15.04
C ARG A 270 -7.40 12.42 -14.30
N ALA A 271 -7.18 12.73 -13.02
CA ALA A 271 -6.23 12.00 -12.20
C ALA A 271 -6.70 10.55 -11.97
N ILE A 272 -8.01 10.31 -11.77
CA ILE A 272 -8.60 8.97 -11.67
C ILE A 272 -8.34 8.16 -12.95
N ILE A 273 -8.62 8.75 -14.12
CA ILE A 273 -8.38 8.10 -15.42
C ILE A 273 -6.88 7.81 -15.60
N LEU A 274 -6.00 8.75 -15.27
CA LEU A 274 -4.56 8.56 -15.40
C LEU A 274 -4.04 7.41 -14.52
N ILE A 275 -4.47 7.35 -13.25
CA ILE A 275 -4.12 6.24 -12.35
C ILE A 275 -4.64 4.92 -12.92
N GLY A 276 -5.87 4.87 -13.43
CA GLY A 276 -6.44 3.67 -14.07
C GLY A 276 -5.66 3.21 -15.30
N ILE A 277 -5.26 4.14 -16.17
CA ILE A 277 -4.44 3.82 -17.34
C ILE A 277 -3.09 3.23 -16.91
N ILE A 278 -2.38 3.87 -15.97
CA ILE A 278 -1.10 3.37 -15.48
C ILE A 278 -1.29 1.99 -14.83
N ALA A 279 -2.36 1.78 -14.08
CA ALA A 279 -2.67 0.47 -13.48
C ALA A 279 -2.88 -0.61 -14.55
N ILE A 280 -3.64 -0.35 -15.62
CA ILE A 280 -3.85 -1.31 -16.72
C ILE A 280 -2.51 -1.69 -17.37
N PHE A 281 -1.67 -0.70 -17.69
CA PHE A 281 -0.36 -0.99 -18.28
C PHE A 281 0.56 -1.75 -17.31
N SER A 282 0.43 -1.51 -16.00
CA SER A 282 1.24 -2.19 -14.99
C SER A 282 0.92 -3.68 -14.84
N ILE A 283 -0.23 -4.17 -15.30
CA ILE A 283 -0.55 -5.61 -15.35
C ILE A 283 0.51 -6.37 -16.17
N PHE A 284 1.06 -5.74 -17.20
CA PHE A 284 2.03 -6.35 -18.12
C PHE A 284 3.48 -6.31 -17.63
N LEU A 285 3.74 -5.80 -16.42
CA LEU A 285 5.09 -5.76 -15.82
C LEU A 285 5.59 -7.15 -15.41
N GLY A 286 4.71 -8.15 -15.31
CA GLY A 286 5.08 -9.51 -14.96
C GLY A 286 4.05 -10.19 -14.07
N ASN A 287 4.50 -11.11 -13.21
CA ASN A 287 3.61 -11.77 -12.27
C ASN A 287 3.26 -10.86 -11.07
N VAL A 288 2.27 -11.26 -10.28
CA VAL A 288 1.78 -10.50 -9.11
C VAL A 288 2.90 -10.14 -8.13
N GLN A 289 3.90 -11.01 -7.95
CA GLN A 289 5.03 -10.75 -7.06
C GLN A 289 5.90 -9.59 -7.55
N TYR A 290 6.26 -9.57 -8.83
CA TYR A 290 7.07 -8.50 -9.41
C TYR A 290 6.33 -7.16 -9.39
N ILE A 291 5.03 -7.16 -9.67
CA ILE A 291 4.19 -5.98 -9.63
C ILE A 291 4.11 -5.44 -8.19
N ALA A 292 3.92 -6.32 -7.20
CA ALA A 292 3.90 -5.93 -5.79
C ALA A 292 5.25 -5.33 -5.33
N LEU A 293 6.38 -5.96 -5.71
CA LEU A 293 7.71 -5.43 -5.40
C LEU A 293 7.97 -4.08 -6.07
N ALA A 294 7.54 -3.91 -7.33
CA ALA A 294 7.68 -2.64 -8.04
C ALA A 294 6.88 -1.51 -7.37
N SER A 295 5.66 -1.80 -6.90
CA SER A 295 4.85 -0.83 -6.16
C SER A 295 5.48 -0.43 -4.83
N ASN A 296 6.19 -1.35 -4.16
CA ASN A 296 6.82 -1.11 -2.87
C ASN A 296 8.00 -0.13 -2.94
N PHE A 297 8.62 0.06 -4.09
CA PHE A 297 9.75 0.97 -4.22
C PHE A 297 9.42 2.39 -3.76
N GLY A 298 8.37 3.00 -4.33
CA GLY A 298 8.00 4.38 -3.97
C GLY A 298 7.43 4.49 -2.56
N VAL A 299 6.78 3.42 -2.07
CA VAL A 299 6.30 3.34 -0.69
C VAL A 299 7.47 3.37 0.29
N ILE A 300 8.46 2.49 0.12
CA ILE A 300 9.62 2.37 1.03
C ILE A 300 10.53 3.60 0.92
N PHE A 301 10.71 4.17 -0.29
CA PHE A 301 11.38 5.45 -0.47
C PHE A 301 10.73 6.55 0.37
N SER A 302 9.41 6.67 0.31
CA SER A 302 8.65 7.65 1.10
C SER A 302 8.83 7.44 2.60
N TYR A 303 9.01 6.19 3.05
CA TYR A 303 9.24 5.86 4.46
C TYR A 303 10.64 6.31 4.95
N ALA A 304 11.66 6.23 4.11
CA ALA A 304 12.96 6.82 4.43
C ALA A 304 12.84 8.34 4.65
N ILE A 305 12.05 9.00 3.79
CA ILE A 305 11.81 10.44 3.88
C ILE A 305 11.09 10.85 5.18
N THR A 306 10.18 10.00 5.72
CA THR A 306 9.51 10.34 6.99
C THR A 306 10.49 10.44 8.16
N GLY A 307 11.51 9.58 8.23
CA GLY A 307 12.55 9.66 9.25
C GLY A 307 13.34 10.96 9.18
N LEU A 308 13.75 11.36 7.97
CA LEU A 308 14.45 12.62 7.73
C LEU A 308 13.55 13.83 8.03
N ALA A 309 12.27 13.76 7.66
CA ALA A 309 11.30 14.82 7.92
C ALA A 309 11.12 15.09 9.42
N VAL A 310 11.03 14.05 10.25
CA VAL A 310 10.96 14.19 11.72
C VAL A 310 12.22 14.89 12.25
N TYR A 311 13.40 14.50 11.77
CA TYR A 311 14.65 15.16 12.19
C TYR A 311 14.63 16.67 11.89
N ILE A 312 14.16 17.06 10.69
CA ILE A 312 14.08 18.47 10.27
C ILE A 312 13.04 19.23 11.10
N VAL A 313 11.85 18.65 11.32
CA VAL A 313 10.78 19.26 12.11
C VAL A 313 11.23 19.53 13.54
N ARG A 314 11.94 18.59 14.17
CA ARG A 314 12.49 18.76 15.51
C ARG A 314 13.59 19.82 15.54
N LYS A 315 14.46 19.85 14.53
CA LYS A 315 15.49 20.91 14.44
C LYS A 315 14.89 22.30 14.27
N ARG A 316 13.69 22.40 13.66
CA ARG A 316 12.94 23.67 13.55
C ARG A 316 12.07 23.98 14.77
N ASN A 317 12.13 23.15 15.83
CA ASN A 317 11.34 23.28 17.05
C ASN A 317 9.82 23.38 16.81
N VAL A 318 9.30 22.66 15.79
CA VAL A 318 7.86 22.61 15.56
C VAL A 318 7.20 21.74 16.62
N GLU A 319 6.29 22.32 17.38
CA GLU A 319 5.60 21.64 18.47
C GLU A 319 4.36 20.86 17.99
N GLY A 320 4.06 19.78 18.70
CA GLY A 320 2.88 18.94 18.46
C GLY A 320 2.61 18.03 19.65
N PRO A 321 1.37 17.54 19.79
CA PRO A 321 0.96 16.74 20.94
C PRO A 321 1.60 15.35 21.01
N PHE A 322 2.23 14.87 19.92
CA PHE A 322 2.90 13.58 19.90
C PHE A 322 4.35 13.73 19.44
N ASN A 323 5.25 13.09 20.17
CA ASN A 323 6.65 12.97 19.84
C ASN A 323 7.04 11.49 19.86
N SER A 324 7.65 10.99 18.79
CA SER A 324 8.15 9.62 18.75
C SER A 324 9.23 9.40 19.82
N PRO A 325 9.18 8.26 20.54
CA PRO A 325 10.16 7.94 21.58
C PRO A 325 11.54 7.69 20.98
N PHE A 326 12.56 7.65 21.84
CA PHE A 326 13.94 7.28 21.50
C PHE A 326 14.58 8.07 20.34
N TYR A 327 14.25 9.36 20.23
CA TYR A 327 14.89 10.26 19.27
C TYR A 327 16.39 10.41 19.59
N PRO A 328 17.32 10.40 18.60
CA PRO A 328 17.11 10.29 17.15
C PRO A 328 17.17 8.83 16.62
N TYR A 329 17.28 7.83 17.48
CA TYR A 329 17.55 6.46 17.07
C TYR A 329 16.44 5.87 16.19
N VAL A 330 15.18 6.11 16.51
CA VAL A 330 14.03 5.62 15.73
C VAL A 330 14.08 6.16 14.30
N GLN A 331 14.44 7.43 14.13
CA GLN A 331 14.56 8.09 12.82
C GLN A 331 15.71 7.49 12.01
N ILE A 332 16.88 7.33 12.63
CA ILE A 332 18.06 6.74 11.98
C ILE A 332 17.78 5.29 11.57
N ILE A 333 17.22 4.48 12.47
CA ILE A 333 16.85 3.09 12.18
C ILE A 333 15.82 3.02 11.03
N SER A 334 14.82 3.89 11.03
CA SER A 334 13.82 3.99 9.97
C SER A 334 14.45 4.23 8.60
N VAL A 335 15.36 5.20 8.51
CA VAL A 335 16.06 5.53 7.26
C VAL A 335 16.93 4.36 6.80
N ILE A 336 17.78 3.82 7.68
CA ILE A 336 18.70 2.71 7.33
C ILE A 336 17.89 1.48 6.89
N LEU A 337 16.87 1.06 7.67
CA LEU A 337 16.08 -0.10 7.33
C LEU A 337 15.27 0.11 6.05
N SER A 338 14.77 1.32 5.77
CA SER A 338 14.11 1.62 4.51
C SER A 338 15.05 1.39 3.33
N PHE A 339 16.30 1.86 3.39
CA PHE A 339 17.28 1.62 2.34
C PHE A 339 17.64 0.14 2.21
N VAL A 340 17.86 -0.57 3.32
CA VAL A 340 18.17 -2.01 3.30
C VAL A 340 17.02 -2.81 2.66
N VAL A 341 15.78 -2.53 3.04
CA VAL A 341 14.61 -3.22 2.49
C VAL A 341 14.37 -2.82 1.03
N MET A 342 14.63 -1.56 0.67
CA MET A 342 14.53 -1.09 -0.72
C MET A 342 15.53 -1.81 -1.63
N LEU A 343 16.78 -1.99 -1.21
CA LEU A 343 17.79 -2.73 -1.96
C LEU A 343 17.43 -4.22 -2.11
N ALA A 344 16.65 -4.78 -1.20
CA ALA A 344 16.19 -6.17 -1.25
C ALA A 344 14.93 -6.39 -2.13
N LEU A 345 14.36 -5.35 -2.74
CA LEU A 345 13.23 -5.47 -3.67
C LEU A 345 13.56 -6.24 -4.96
N GLY A 346 14.85 -6.38 -5.27
CA GLY A 346 15.32 -7.03 -6.49
C GLY A 346 15.49 -6.08 -7.67
N GLU A 347 16.26 -6.53 -8.67
CA GLU A 347 16.71 -5.68 -9.78
C GLU A 347 15.57 -5.04 -10.58
N GLN A 348 14.51 -5.79 -10.86
CA GLN A 348 13.38 -5.29 -11.66
C GLN A 348 12.64 -4.15 -10.95
N ALA A 349 12.38 -4.29 -9.65
CA ALA A 349 11.71 -3.25 -8.87
C ALA A 349 12.59 -2.00 -8.72
N LEU A 350 13.90 -2.19 -8.54
CA LEU A 350 14.87 -1.09 -8.50
C LEU A 350 14.96 -0.37 -9.85
N TYR A 351 14.95 -1.12 -10.97
CA TYR A 351 14.93 -0.54 -12.31
C TYR A 351 13.67 0.30 -12.55
N ILE A 352 12.48 -0.26 -12.30
CA ILE A 352 11.19 0.43 -12.45
C ILE A 352 11.15 1.67 -11.56
N GLY A 353 11.58 1.55 -10.31
CA GLY A 353 11.63 2.66 -9.37
C GLY A 353 12.57 3.77 -9.81
N SER A 354 13.76 3.42 -10.31
CA SER A 354 14.74 4.37 -10.83
C SER A 354 14.22 5.11 -12.07
N VAL A 355 13.61 4.39 -13.01
CA VAL A 355 12.97 4.98 -14.19
C VAL A 355 11.85 5.93 -13.77
N THR A 356 11.05 5.55 -12.78
CA THR A 356 9.97 6.38 -12.24
C THR A 356 10.50 7.67 -11.60
N ILE A 357 11.62 7.62 -10.88
CA ILE A 357 12.29 8.81 -10.31
C ILE A 357 12.76 9.73 -11.45
N ILE A 358 13.48 9.18 -12.45
CA ILE A 358 14.03 9.97 -13.56
C ILE A 358 12.90 10.64 -14.33
N ALA A 359 11.82 9.90 -14.65
CA ALA A 359 10.63 10.45 -15.30
C ALA A 359 9.98 11.56 -14.46
N GLY A 360 9.88 11.35 -13.13
CA GLY A 360 9.36 12.36 -12.22
C GLY A 360 10.21 13.63 -12.17
N ILE A 361 11.53 13.51 -12.07
CA ILE A 361 12.43 14.67 -12.06
C ILE A 361 12.32 15.43 -13.39
N PHE A 362 12.27 14.72 -14.50
CA PHE A 362 12.08 15.34 -15.82
C PHE A 362 10.79 16.14 -15.91
N LEU A 363 9.67 15.56 -15.48
CA LEU A 363 8.38 16.25 -15.43
C LEU A 363 8.43 17.46 -14.51
N TYR A 364 9.07 17.35 -13.33
CA TYR A 364 9.20 18.48 -12.41
C TYR A 364 9.96 19.66 -13.03
N VAL A 365 11.02 19.38 -13.78
CA VAL A 365 11.82 20.42 -14.45
C VAL A 365 10.98 21.12 -15.52
N LEU A 366 10.26 20.35 -16.36
CA LEU A 366 9.38 20.91 -17.40
C LEU A 366 8.30 21.82 -16.81
N GLU A 367 7.59 21.36 -15.78
CA GLU A 367 6.55 22.14 -15.12
C GLU A 367 7.11 23.41 -14.45
N LYS A 368 8.32 23.35 -13.91
CA LYS A 368 8.97 24.50 -13.31
C LYS A 368 9.37 25.55 -14.35
N GLU A 369 9.84 25.12 -15.52
CA GLU A 369 10.16 26.04 -16.64
C GLU A 369 8.88 26.72 -17.16
N GLU A 370 7.81 25.96 -17.39
CA GLU A 370 6.53 26.50 -17.84
C GLU A 370 5.96 27.55 -16.88
N ARG A 371 6.00 27.26 -15.56
CA ARG A 371 5.59 28.21 -14.52
C ARG A 371 6.42 29.50 -14.51
N THR A 372 7.71 29.38 -14.80
CA THR A 372 8.61 30.56 -14.84
C THR A 372 8.32 31.42 -16.06
N HIS A 373 7.96 30.81 -17.19
CA HIS A 373 7.57 31.53 -18.39
C HIS A 373 6.19 32.22 -18.27
N LEU A 374 5.23 31.63 -17.58
CA LEU A 374 3.90 32.22 -17.36
C LEU A 374 3.89 33.38 -16.34
N LYS A 375 4.93 33.49 -15.50
CA LYS A 375 5.08 34.59 -14.53
C LYS A 375 5.88 35.80 -15.04
N LYS A 376 6.47 35.67 -16.23
CA LYS A 376 7.10 36.79 -17.00
C LYS A 376 6.14 37.36 -17.98
#